data_a93b1f4806c2eb9eb4d02e76e0e46522
#
_entry.id   a93b1f4806c2eb9eb4d02e76e0e46522
#
_cell.length_a   1.000
_cell.length_b   1.000
_cell.length_c   1.000
_cell.angle_alpha   90.00
_cell.angle_beta   90.00
_cell.angle_gamma   90.00
#
_symmetry.space_group_name_H-M   'P 1'
#
loop_
_entity.id
_entity.type
_entity.pdbx_description
1 polymer ?
#
loop_
_entity_poly.entity_id
_entity_poly.type
_entity_poly.pdbx_seq_one_letter_code
_entity_poly.pdbx_strand_id
1 'polypeptide(L)'
;WFPYKYDRRHSISLNLSHKFSDRIDAGASWIFNTGGCITIPEKATIIVSPDGVIEETGYISRRNNYRLPASHRLNLGVNFNKKTKHGIRTWNISIYNAYNAMNPNIVYSKYKKSSYLYQPDGNGGFIEHKEEGKISIKKLTILPCIPSVTYTYRF
;
A
#
# COMPACT_ATOMS: atom_id res chain seq x y z
N TRP A 1 -11.57 -2.06 -24.09
CA TRP A 1 -11.13 -0.82 -23.44
C TRP A 1 -10.82 -1.10 -21.96
N PHE A 2 -9.64 -0.71 -21.45
CA PHE A 2 -9.26 -0.92 -20.06
C PHE A 2 -8.48 0.31 -19.52
N PRO A 3 -8.56 0.64 -18.22
CA PRO A 3 -7.83 1.74 -17.61
C PRO A 3 -6.31 1.53 -17.71
N TYR A 4 -5.57 2.62 -17.87
CA TYR A 4 -4.12 2.56 -17.83
C TYR A 4 -3.62 2.25 -16.39
N LYS A 5 -2.52 1.51 -16.26
CA LYS A 5 -1.96 1.11 -14.96
C LYS A 5 -1.69 2.29 -14.03
N TYR A 6 -1.20 3.40 -14.58
CA TYR A 6 -0.85 4.62 -13.83
C TYR A 6 -1.94 5.70 -13.93
N ASP A 7 -3.18 5.33 -14.30
CA ASP A 7 -4.31 6.25 -14.33
C ASP A 7 -4.66 6.73 -12.91
N ARG A 8 -3.96 7.77 -12.46
CA ARG A 8 -4.26 8.53 -11.25
C ARG A 8 -5.07 9.75 -11.64
N ARG A 9 -6.36 9.75 -11.35
CA ARG A 9 -7.28 10.81 -11.77
C ARG A 9 -7.01 12.15 -11.06
N HIS A 10 -6.58 12.10 -9.82
CA HIS A 10 -6.28 13.28 -9.02
C HIS A 10 -4.96 13.10 -8.29
N SER A 11 -4.14 14.14 -8.31
CA SER A 11 -2.91 14.26 -7.54
C SER A 11 -2.83 15.67 -6.99
N ILE A 12 -2.75 15.80 -5.68
CA ILE A 12 -2.69 17.08 -4.98
C ILE A 12 -1.44 17.06 -4.11
N SER A 13 -0.66 18.15 -4.19
CA SER A 13 0.49 18.37 -3.32
C SER A 13 0.42 19.77 -2.74
N LEU A 14 0.36 19.84 -1.42
CA LEU A 14 0.37 21.10 -0.67
C LEU A 14 1.65 21.16 0.14
N ASN A 15 2.43 22.22 -0.08
CA ASN A 15 3.66 22.46 0.66
C ASN A 15 3.56 23.83 1.36
N LEU A 16 3.81 23.82 2.66
CA LEU A 16 3.84 24.99 3.49
C LEU A 16 5.20 25.08 4.16
N SER A 17 5.80 26.26 4.14
CA SER A 17 7.01 26.55 4.90
C SER A 17 6.87 27.89 5.59
N HIS A 18 7.34 27.97 6.83
CA HIS A 18 7.30 29.19 7.62
C HIS A 18 8.57 29.37 8.42
N LYS A 19 9.12 30.58 8.35
CA LYS A 19 10.28 31.00 9.15
C LYS A 19 9.79 31.77 10.37
N PHE A 20 9.81 31.13 11.54
CA PHE A 20 9.41 31.73 12.80
C PHE A 20 10.44 32.73 13.31
N SER A 21 11.71 32.46 13.05
CA SER A 21 12.83 33.34 13.42
C SER A 21 14.07 32.96 12.60
N ASP A 22 15.18 33.69 12.77
CA ASP A 22 16.46 33.30 12.14
C ASP A 22 17.03 31.98 12.66
N ARG A 23 16.45 31.45 13.76
CA ARG A 23 16.88 30.20 14.37
C ARG A 23 15.95 29.04 14.11
N ILE A 24 14.66 29.32 13.82
CA ILE A 24 13.65 28.28 13.72
C ILE A 24 12.83 28.48 12.45
N ASP A 25 12.81 27.46 11.62
CA ASP A 25 11.90 27.34 10.49
C ASP A 25 11.24 25.97 10.49
N ALA A 26 10.02 25.89 10.00
CA ALA A 26 9.26 24.66 9.90
C ALA A 26 8.61 24.49 8.54
N GLY A 27 8.38 23.27 8.16
CA GLY A 27 7.69 22.92 6.93
C GLY A 27 6.72 21.78 7.11
N ALA A 28 5.67 21.81 6.32
CA ALA A 28 4.69 20.74 6.19
C ALA A 28 4.46 20.43 4.72
N SER A 29 4.36 19.14 4.39
CA SER A 29 4.04 18.69 3.03
C SER A 29 2.93 17.65 3.10
N TRP A 30 1.79 17.96 2.50
CA TRP A 30 0.69 17.02 2.37
C TRP A 30 0.52 16.61 0.92
N ILE A 31 0.43 15.31 0.72
CA ILE A 31 0.31 14.69 -0.61
C ILE A 31 -0.90 13.78 -0.61
N PHE A 32 -1.72 13.89 -1.64
CA PHE A 32 -2.85 13.03 -1.92
C PHE A 32 -2.78 12.55 -3.36
N ASN A 33 -2.99 11.23 -3.58
CA ASN A 33 -3.08 10.64 -4.91
C ASN A 33 -4.22 9.63 -4.95
N THR A 34 -5.08 9.70 -5.96
CA THR A 34 -5.98 8.58 -6.25
C THR A 34 -5.20 7.36 -6.71
N GLY A 35 -5.71 6.17 -6.40
CA GLY A 35 -5.04 4.93 -6.73
C GLY A 35 -4.98 4.66 -8.23
N GLY A 36 -3.87 4.09 -8.68
CA GLY A 36 -3.74 3.50 -10.01
C GLY A 36 -4.51 2.19 -10.16
N CYS A 37 -4.43 1.58 -11.32
CA CYS A 37 -5.13 0.34 -11.61
C CYS A 37 -4.18 -0.85 -11.68
N ILE A 38 -4.61 -1.99 -11.17
CA ILE A 38 -3.88 -3.27 -11.26
C ILE A 38 -4.79 -4.37 -11.76
N THR A 39 -4.20 -5.43 -12.26
CA THR A 39 -4.94 -6.64 -12.67
C THR A 39 -4.94 -7.63 -11.52
N ILE A 40 -6.13 -8.06 -11.11
CA ILE A 40 -6.31 -9.10 -10.10
C ILE A 40 -7.33 -10.12 -10.59
N PRO A 41 -7.22 -11.40 -10.17
CA PRO A 41 -8.25 -12.39 -10.42
C PRO A 41 -9.56 -12.00 -9.71
N GLU A 42 -10.69 -12.18 -10.39
CA GLU A 42 -12.03 -11.85 -9.87
C GLU A 42 -12.73 -13.05 -9.26
N LYS A 43 -12.54 -14.21 -9.84
CA LYS A 43 -13.12 -15.47 -9.39
C LYS A 43 -12.21 -16.65 -9.68
N ALA A 44 -12.43 -17.74 -8.97
CA ALA A 44 -11.83 -19.03 -9.31
C ALA A 44 -12.44 -19.59 -10.60
N THR A 45 -11.65 -20.24 -11.40
CA THR A 45 -12.08 -20.98 -12.58
C THR A 45 -11.30 -22.28 -12.71
N ILE A 46 -11.84 -23.22 -13.42
CA ILE A 46 -11.22 -24.51 -13.69
C ILE A 46 -10.73 -24.52 -15.14
N ILE A 47 -9.49 -24.91 -15.32
CA ILE A 47 -8.90 -25.18 -16.64
C ILE A 47 -8.64 -26.67 -16.72
N VAL A 48 -9.07 -27.29 -17.82
CA VAL A 48 -8.73 -28.67 -18.14
C VAL A 48 -7.68 -28.65 -19.24
N SER A 49 -6.48 -29.12 -18.93
CA SER A 49 -5.39 -29.24 -19.90
C SER A 49 -5.66 -30.36 -20.91
N PRO A 50 -5.05 -30.33 -22.11
CA PRO A 50 -5.25 -31.36 -23.13
C PRO A 50 -4.89 -32.79 -22.69
N ASP A 51 -4.02 -32.90 -21.69
CA ASP A 51 -3.61 -34.18 -21.03
C ASP A 51 -4.59 -34.62 -19.92
N GLY A 52 -5.71 -33.91 -19.75
CA GLY A 52 -6.75 -34.25 -18.77
C GLY A 52 -6.49 -33.73 -17.35
N VAL A 53 -5.41 -32.97 -17.14
CA VAL A 53 -5.13 -32.38 -15.81
C VAL A 53 -6.11 -31.24 -15.54
N ILE A 54 -6.77 -31.28 -14.39
CA ILE A 54 -7.71 -30.28 -13.93
C ILE A 54 -6.97 -29.31 -13.00
N GLU A 55 -6.88 -28.05 -13.38
CA GLU A 55 -6.27 -27.00 -12.58
C GLU A 55 -7.28 -25.90 -12.24
N GLU A 56 -7.34 -25.57 -10.96
CA GLU A 56 -8.11 -24.44 -10.48
C GLU A 56 -7.21 -23.18 -10.49
N THR A 57 -7.63 -22.16 -11.20
CA THR A 57 -6.88 -20.90 -11.39
C THR A 57 -7.76 -19.68 -11.20
N GLY A 58 -7.16 -18.50 -11.21
CA GLY A 58 -7.88 -17.23 -11.09
C GLY A 58 -8.31 -16.69 -12.46
N TYR A 59 -9.61 -16.48 -12.64
CA TYR A 59 -10.17 -15.84 -13.83
C TYR A 59 -9.98 -14.32 -13.79
N ILE A 60 -9.48 -13.74 -14.88
CA ILE A 60 -9.27 -12.31 -15.09
C ILE A 60 -10.15 -11.88 -16.27
N SER A 61 -11.19 -11.07 -16.02
CA SER A 61 -12.10 -10.60 -17.07
C SER A 61 -11.45 -9.56 -18.00
N ARG A 62 -10.64 -8.68 -17.43
CA ARG A 62 -9.95 -7.62 -18.16
C ARG A 62 -8.70 -7.14 -17.46
N ARG A 63 -7.83 -6.52 -18.21
CA ARG A 63 -6.60 -5.89 -17.70
C ARG A 63 -6.93 -4.68 -16.81
N ASN A 64 -6.18 -4.48 -15.72
CA ASN A 64 -6.33 -3.34 -14.80
C ASN A 64 -7.75 -3.17 -14.25
N ASN A 65 -8.39 -4.29 -13.89
CA ASN A 65 -9.77 -4.39 -13.42
C ASN A 65 -9.98 -3.88 -11.98
N TYR A 66 -8.93 -3.66 -11.23
CA TYR A 66 -9.01 -3.20 -9.83
C TYR A 66 -8.29 -1.87 -9.65
N ARG A 67 -8.99 -0.88 -9.07
CA ARG A 67 -8.39 0.40 -8.69
C ARG A 67 -7.92 0.35 -7.24
N LEU A 68 -6.67 0.70 -7.03
CA LEU A 68 -6.09 0.80 -5.70
C LEU A 68 -6.79 1.91 -4.89
N PRO A 69 -6.84 1.81 -3.56
CA PRO A 69 -7.26 2.91 -2.71
C PRO A 69 -6.40 4.16 -2.93
N ALA A 70 -6.97 5.31 -2.63
CA ALA A 70 -6.22 6.55 -2.58
C ALA A 70 -5.12 6.48 -1.52
N SER A 71 -4.02 7.16 -1.77
CA SER A 71 -2.92 7.30 -0.83
C SER A 71 -2.76 8.76 -0.43
N HIS A 72 -2.49 9.00 0.84
CA HIS A 72 -2.21 10.34 1.35
C HIS A 72 -1.24 10.28 2.52
N ARG A 73 -0.47 11.34 2.71
CA ARG A 73 0.48 11.45 3.83
C ARG A 73 0.75 12.90 4.16
N LEU A 74 1.06 13.14 5.42
CA LEU A 74 1.56 14.42 5.92
C LEU A 74 2.98 14.21 6.42
N ASN A 75 3.89 15.01 5.91
CA ASN A 75 5.27 15.09 6.42
C ASN A 75 5.45 16.44 7.11
N LEU A 76 6.08 16.41 8.26
CA LEU A 76 6.38 17.61 9.05
C LEU A 76 7.87 17.68 9.30
N GLY A 77 8.41 18.90 9.38
CA GLY A 77 9.82 19.11 9.71
C GLY A 77 10.05 20.46 10.36
N VAL A 78 10.98 20.49 11.31
CA VAL A 78 11.42 21.72 11.98
C VAL A 78 12.93 21.75 11.95
N ASN A 79 13.49 22.89 11.58
CA ASN A 79 14.92 23.17 11.60
C ASN A 79 15.26 24.13 12.75
N PHE A 80 16.29 23.79 13.50
CA PHE A 80 16.89 24.63 14.52
C PHE A 80 18.27 25.06 14.06
N ASN A 81 18.40 26.34 13.67
CA ASN A 81 19.61 26.89 13.10
C ASN A 81 20.39 27.70 14.15
N LYS A 82 21.69 27.49 14.24
CA LYS A 82 22.57 28.26 15.11
C LYS A 82 23.81 28.75 14.34
N LYS A 83 23.97 30.05 14.23
CA LYS A 83 25.19 30.65 13.68
C LYS A 83 26.34 30.45 14.67
N THR A 84 27.49 30.07 14.19
CA THR A 84 28.75 29.92 14.91
C THR A 84 29.83 30.78 14.26
N LYS A 85 31.00 30.95 14.90
CA LYS A 85 32.12 31.73 14.32
C LYS A 85 32.59 31.22 12.94
N HIS A 86 32.45 29.92 12.66
CA HIS A 86 32.99 29.30 11.46
C HIS A 86 31.91 28.63 10.59
N GLY A 87 30.60 28.91 10.85
CA GLY A 87 29.54 28.30 10.05
C GLY A 87 28.17 28.29 10.71
N ILE A 88 27.29 27.49 10.18
CA ILE A 88 25.91 27.32 10.65
C ILE A 88 25.68 25.87 11.03
N ARG A 89 25.19 25.63 12.24
CA ARG A 89 24.72 24.32 12.71
C ARG A 89 23.21 24.27 12.56
N THR A 90 22.70 23.18 11.99
CA THR A 90 21.26 22.93 11.84
C THR A 90 20.93 21.55 12.41
N TRP A 91 19.99 21.52 13.33
CA TRP A 91 19.30 20.30 13.72
C TRP A 91 17.96 20.29 13.00
N ASN A 92 17.72 19.23 12.24
CA ASN A 92 16.42 18.98 11.64
C ASN A 92 15.73 17.82 12.38
N ILE A 93 14.52 18.05 12.84
CA ILE A 93 13.63 17.01 13.38
C ILE A 93 12.47 16.92 12.41
N SER A 94 12.24 15.75 11.85
CA SER A 94 11.18 15.53 10.88
C SER A 94 10.42 14.24 11.14
N ILE A 95 9.18 14.21 10.65
CA ILE A 95 8.30 13.07 10.76
C ILE A 95 7.71 12.81 9.37
N TYR A 96 8.04 11.66 8.81
CA TYR A 96 7.40 11.15 7.61
C TYR A 96 6.08 10.47 7.99
N ASN A 97 5.00 10.74 7.24
CA ASN A 97 3.68 10.17 7.48
C ASN A 97 3.18 10.40 8.91
N ALA A 98 3.12 11.67 9.34
CA ALA A 98 2.88 12.09 10.72
C ALA A 98 1.60 11.54 11.36
N TYR A 99 0.54 11.30 10.58
CA TYR A 99 -0.70 10.68 11.06
C TYR A 99 -0.80 9.17 10.76
N ASN A 100 0.34 8.55 10.40
CA ASN A 100 0.45 7.10 10.19
C ASN A 100 -0.58 6.53 9.21
N ALA A 101 -0.80 7.20 8.07
CA ALA A 101 -1.71 6.69 7.04
C ALA A 101 -1.21 5.34 6.51
N MET A 102 -2.07 4.33 6.56
CA MET A 102 -1.77 2.97 6.12
C MET A 102 -1.93 2.84 4.60
N ASN A 103 -1.11 3.58 3.85
CA ASN A 103 -1.11 3.56 2.39
C ASN A 103 -0.64 2.20 1.86
N PRO A 104 -1.37 1.54 0.96
CA PRO A 104 -0.94 0.28 0.41
C PRO A 104 0.22 0.49 -0.56
N ASN A 105 1.39 -0.04 -0.22
CA ASN A 105 2.58 -0.05 -1.08
C ASN A 105 2.54 -1.22 -2.06
N ILE A 106 2.08 -2.37 -1.58
CA ILE A 106 1.94 -3.59 -2.36
C ILE A 106 0.52 -4.12 -2.17
N VAL A 107 -0.12 -4.47 -3.27
CA VAL A 107 -1.41 -5.16 -3.27
C VAL A 107 -1.25 -6.43 -4.11
N TYR A 108 -1.64 -7.55 -3.54
CA TYR A 108 -1.60 -8.85 -4.21
C TYR A 108 -2.85 -9.66 -3.89
N SER A 109 -3.21 -10.55 -4.78
CA SER A 109 -4.26 -11.51 -4.54
C SER A 109 -3.68 -12.79 -3.96
N LYS A 110 -4.33 -13.33 -2.93
CA LYS A 110 -4.09 -14.67 -2.42
C LYS A 110 -5.27 -15.54 -2.79
N TYR A 111 -4.99 -16.60 -3.50
CA TYR A 111 -5.97 -17.59 -3.88
C TYR A 111 -5.90 -18.78 -2.90
N LYS A 112 -7.05 -19.16 -2.32
CA LYS A 112 -7.24 -20.38 -1.55
C LYS A 112 -8.01 -21.36 -2.46
N LYS A 113 -7.41 -22.49 -2.81
CA LYS A 113 -8.07 -23.52 -3.59
C LYS A 113 -9.28 -24.07 -2.86
N SER A 114 -10.25 -24.58 -3.59
CA SER A 114 -11.34 -25.36 -3.03
C SER A 114 -10.79 -26.60 -2.32
N SER A 115 -11.38 -26.96 -1.21
CA SER A 115 -11.02 -28.16 -0.45
C SER A 115 -12.28 -28.94 -0.07
N TYR A 116 -12.15 -30.24 0.01
CA TYR A 116 -13.20 -31.13 0.45
C TYR A 116 -12.85 -31.62 1.85
N LEU A 117 -13.78 -31.43 2.79
CA LEU A 117 -13.68 -31.98 4.14
C LEU A 117 -14.68 -33.12 4.25
N TYR A 118 -14.18 -34.29 4.61
CA TYR A 118 -15.01 -35.46 4.85
C TYR A 118 -15.18 -35.67 6.36
N GLN A 119 -16.42 -35.57 6.85
CA GLN A 119 -16.74 -35.82 8.26
C GLN A 119 -17.53 -37.11 8.36
N PRO A 120 -17.23 -37.98 9.34
CA PRO A 120 -18.05 -39.18 9.58
C PRO A 120 -19.49 -38.81 9.88
N ASP A 121 -20.45 -39.49 9.28
CA ASP A 121 -21.89 -39.27 9.47
C ASP A 121 -22.48 -40.03 10.70
N GLY A 122 -21.63 -40.75 11.44
CA GLY A 122 -22.04 -41.58 12.58
C GLY A 122 -22.67 -42.93 12.22
N ASN A 123 -22.97 -43.16 10.94
CA ASN A 123 -23.59 -44.39 10.42
C ASN A 123 -22.63 -45.21 9.55
N GLY A 124 -21.34 -44.93 9.60
CA GLY A 124 -20.30 -45.58 8.80
C GLY A 124 -20.06 -44.94 7.43
N GLY A 125 -20.73 -43.84 7.11
CA GLY A 125 -20.51 -43.03 5.91
C GLY A 125 -19.74 -41.72 6.22
N PHE A 126 -19.55 -40.91 5.17
CA PHE A 126 -18.94 -39.58 5.29
C PHE A 126 -19.82 -38.52 4.65
N ILE A 127 -19.94 -37.40 5.30
CA ILE A 127 -20.56 -36.18 4.76
C ILE A 127 -19.44 -35.35 4.12
N GLU A 128 -19.60 -35.01 2.85
CA GLU A 128 -18.67 -34.18 2.11
C GLU A 128 -19.05 -32.68 2.29
N HIS A 129 -18.14 -31.92 2.86
CA HIS A 129 -18.24 -30.48 2.91
C HIS A 129 -17.25 -29.87 1.92
N LYS A 130 -17.80 -29.21 0.89
CA LYS A 130 -17.00 -28.46 -0.09
C LYS A 130 -16.79 -27.04 0.42
N GLU A 131 -15.54 -26.67 0.72
CA GLU A 131 -15.15 -25.28 0.85
C GLU A 131 -14.79 -24.72 -0.53
N GLU A 132 -15.55 -23.73 -1.01
CA GLU A 132 -15.25 -23.08 -2.27
C GLU A 132 -13.96 -22.25 -2.20
N GLY A 133 -13.22 -22.25 -3.30
CA GLY A 133 -12.03 -21.44 -3.45
C GLY A 133 -12.33 -19.95 -3.28
N LYS A 134 -11.52 -19.26 -2.50
CA LYS A 134 -11.67 -17.81 -2.23
C LYS A 134 -10.47 -17.04 -2.71
N ILE A 135 -10.74 -15.92 -3.40
CA ILE A 135 -9.73 -14.91 -3.71
C ILE A 135 -9.81 -13.83 -2.65
N SER A 136 -8.70 -13.57 -1.99
CA SER A 136 -8.57 -12.48 -1.02
C SER A 136 -7.52 -11.48 -1.48
N ILE A 137 -7.88 -10.19 -1.44
CA ILE A 137 -6.97 -9.10 -1.75
C ILE A 137 -6.26 -8.72 -0.46
N LYS A 138 -4.93 -8.86 -0.47
CA LYS A 138 -4.06 -8.47 0.63
C LYS A 138 -3.38 -7.15 0.30
N LYS A 139 -3.27 -6.29 1.29
CA LYS A 139 -2.59 -5.00 1.20
C LYS A 139 -1.45 -4.99 2.19
N LEU A 140 -0.27 -4.59 1.76
CA LEU A 140 0.91 -4.44 2.59
C LEU A 140 1.30 -2.97 2.63
N THR A 141 1.38 -2.42 3.83
CA THR A 141 1.91 -1.08 4.11
C THR A 141 3.31 -1.22 4.69
N ILE A 142 4.29 -0.58 4.07
CA ILE A 142 5.70 -0.71 4.46
C ILE A 142 6.20 0.56 5.18
N LEU A 143 5.60 1.71 4.90
CA LEU A 143 6.06 3.01 5.38
C LEU A 143 5.07 3.63 6.40
N PRO A 144 5.17 3.21 7.68
CA PRO A 144 4.39 3.82 8.75
C PRO A 144 4.90 5.23 9.09
N CYS A 145 4.53 5.76 10.23
CA CYS A 145 5.12 6.97 10.79
C CYS A 145 6.61 6.75 11.09
N ILE A 146 7.49 7.55 10.47
CA ILE A 146 8.94 7.44 10.63
C ILE A 146 9.49 8.77 11.13
N PRO A 147 9.88 8.88 12.41
CA PRO A 147 10.62 10.04 12.91
C PRO A 147 12.08 9.99 12.41
N SER A 148 12.65 11.15 12.18
CA SER A 148 14.03 11.31 11.73
C SER A 148 14.66 12.54 12.39
N VAL A 149 15.94 12.43 12.74
CA VAL A 149 16.75 13.54 13.24
C VAL A 149 18.01 13.63 12.41
N THR A 150 18.30 14.82 11.91
CA THR A 150 19.47 15.08 11.09
C THR A 150 20.26 16.26 11.65
N TYR A 151 21.57 16.12 11.74
CA TYR A 151 22.49 17.20 12.07
C TYR A 151 23.30 17.60 10.85
N THR A 152 23.32 18.90 10.56
CA THR A 152 24.10 19.46 9.45
C THR A 152 24.98 20.58 9.96
N TYR A 153 26.24 20.59 9.57
CA TYR A 153 27.16 21.69 9.77
C TYR A 153 27.65 22.23 8.43
N ARG A 154 27.48 23.52 8.22
CA ARG A 154 27.99 24.21 7.03
C ARG A 154 29.06 25.22 7.48
N PHE A 155 30.25 25.08 6.97
CA PHE A 155 31.39 25.96 7.18
C PHE A 155 31.64 26.82 5.96
#